data_da8ee2f47248ef2666f2792a7788da58
#
_entry.id   da8ee2f47248ef2666f2792a7788da58
#
_cell.length_a   1.000
_cell.length_b   1.000
_cell.length_c   1.000
_cell.angle_alpha   90.00
_cell.angle_beta   90.00
_cell.angle_gamma   90.00
#
_symmetry.space_group_name_H-M   'P 1'
#
loop_
_entity.id
_entity.type
_entity.pdbx_description
1 polymer ?
#
loop_
_entity_poly.entity_id
_entity_poly.type
_entity_poly.pdbx_seq_one_letter_code
_entity_poly.pdbx_strand_id
1 'polypeptide(L)'
;EEYLASSATKEGNSLESITIALGEDPQIPEIVENLVYKTLRKNISDKGVRADGRKLDEIRPLYCEVGVLPRVHGSAIFQRGQTQALTVTTLGAPSLGQSLESAEGESVKRYMHHYNFPPFSTGETGRVGAPKRREIGHGALAERGLAPVIPAESVFPYAIRVVSEIMSSNGSSSMASTCGSTLSLMDAGVPLIAPVAGISIGLISEGDKYVLLTDIIGLEDHYGDMDFKVAGTKDGVT
;
A
#
# COMPACT_ATOMS: atom_id res chain seq x y z
N GLU A 1 -5.03 -23.53 19.95
CA GLU A 1 -3.68 -23.38 19.39
C GLU A 1 -3.49 -24.27 18.15
N GLU A 2 -3.80 -25.59 18.20
CA GLU A 2 -3.68 -26.49 17.03
C GLU A 2 -4.54 -26.04 15.84
N TYR A 3 -5.76 -25.57 16.09
CA TYR A 3 -6.65 -25.08 15.02
C TYR A 3 -6.11 -23.81 14.36
N LEU A 4 -5.56 -22.87 15.13
CA LEU A 4 -4.96 -21.64 14.62
C LEU A 4 -3.66 -21.92 13.85
N ALA A 5 -2.84 -22.88 14.30
CA ALA A 5 -1.65 -23.30 13.60
C ALA A 5 -1.95 -23.99 12.26
N SER A 6 -3.10 -24.69 12.15
CA SER A 6 -3.52 -25.37 10.92
C SER A 6 -4.33 -24.50 9.96
N SER A 7 -4.98 -23.43 10.47
CA SER A 7 -5.90 -22.59 9.69
C SER A 7 -5.27 -21.29 9.19
N ALA A 8 -4.21 -20.80 9.83
CA ALA A 8 -3.52 -19.58 9.39
C ALA A 8 -2.86 -19.70 7.99
N THR A 9 -2.69 -20.93 7.51
CA THR A 9 -2.08 -21.25 6.21
C THR A 9 -3.07 -21.63 5.12
N LYS A 10 -4.38 -21.72 5.43
CA LYS A 10 -5.41 -22.03 4.42
C LYS A 10 -6.14 -20.76 3.99
N GLU A 11 -6.04 -20.45 2.71
CA GLU A 11 -6.88 -19.45 2.06
C GLU A 11 -8.36 -19.68 2.42
N GLY A 12 -9.03 -18.65 2.97
CA GLY A 12 -10.47 -18.65 3.20
C GLY A 12 -10.94 -18.66 4.68
N ASN A 13 -10.07 -18.80 5.67
CA ASN A 13 -10.48 -18.71 7.07
C ASN A 13 -10.25 -17.29 7.61
N SER A 14 -11.29 -16.44 7.56
CA SER A 14 -11.29 -15.16 8.27
C SER A 14 -11.40 -15.39 9.78
N LEU A 15 -10.94 -14.42 10.59
CA LEU A 15 -11.16 -14.43 12.05
C LEU A 15 -12.65 -14.61 12.39
N GLU A 16 -13.53 -14.06 11.56
CA GLU A 16 -14.96 -14.17 11.66
C GLU A 16 -15.45 -15.63 11.51
N SER A 17 -14.94 -16.38 10.52
CA SER A 17 -15.31 -17.79 10.34
C SER A 17 -14.83 -18.68 11.49
N ILE A 18 -13.67 -18.38 12.09
CA ILE A 18 -13.16 -19.06 13.28
C ILE A 18 -14.05 -18.76 14.48
N THR A 19 -14.42 -17.51 14.67
CA THR A 19 -15.31 -17.07 15.75
C THR A 19 -16.67 -17.75 15.66
N ILE A 20 -17.27 -17.79 14.48
CA ILE A 20 -18.56 -18.46 14.23
C ILE A 20 -18.46 -19.97 14.54
N ALA A 21 -17.38 -20.62 14.17
CA ALA A 21 -17.16 -22.05 14.42
C ALA A 21 -17.01 -22.41 15.91
N LEU A 22 -16.59 -21.44 16.76
CA LEU A 22 -16.42 -21.65 18.19
C LEU A 22 -17.69 -21.42 19.03
N GLY A 23 -18.71 -20.76 18.47
CA GLY A 23 -20.02 -20.58 19.12
C GLY A 23 -20.48 -19.13 19.21
N GLU A 24 -21.63 -18.91 19.85
CA GLU A 24 -22.30 -17.59 19.93
C GLU A 24 -22.02 -16.79 21.23
N ASP A 25 -21.07 -17.24 22.08
CA ASP A 25 -20.74 -16.50 23.30
C ASP A 25 -20.13 -15.14 22.95
N PRO A 26 -20.65 -14.02 23.47
CA PRO A 26 -20.16 -12.67 23.18
C PRO A 26 -18.67 -12.42 23.52
N GLN A 27 -18.07 -13.25 24.38
CA GLN A 27 -16.65 -13.13 24.74
C GLN A 27 -15.72 -13.83 23.74
N ILE A 28 -16.23 -14.74 22.90
CA ILE A 28 -15.40 -15.49 21.95
C ILE A 28 -14.63 -14.61 20.99
N PRO A 29 -15.19 -13.57 20.36
CA PRO A 29 -14.45 -12.69 19.46
C PRO A 29 -13.21 -12.07 20.11
N GLU A 30 -13.35 -11.53 21.31
CA GLU A 30 -12.24 -10.90 22.05
C GLU A 30 -11.17 -11.93 22.46
N ILE A 31 -11.57 -13.11 22.88
CA ILE A 31 -10.66 -14.21 23.22
C ILE A 31 -9.86 -14.65 22.00
N VAL A 32 -10.52 -14.82 20.86
CA VAL A 32 -9.87 -15.23 19.59
C VAL A 32 -8.88 -14.16 19.14
N GLU A 33 -9.28 -12.90 19.16
CA GLU A 33 -8.42 -11.79 18.78
C GLU A 33 -7.17 -11.70 19.67
N ASN A 34 -7.33 -11.78 20.99
CA ASN A 34 -6.21 -11.80 21.94
C ASN A 34 -5.30 -13.01 21.74
N LEU A 35 -5.84 -14.17 21.40
CA LEU A 35 -5.06 -15.37 21.16
C LEU A 35 -4.25 -15.25 19.85
N VAL A 36 -4.84 -14.72 18.79
CA VAL A 36 -4.16 -14.44 17.52
C VAL A 36 -3.05 -13.43 17.73
N TYR A 37 -3.32 -12.31 18.40
CA TYR A 37 -2.34 -11.29 18.76
C TYR A 37 -1.12 -11.91 19.46
N LYS A 38 -1.35 -12.64 20.56
CA LYS A 38 -0.26 -13.27 21.34
C LYS A 38 0.51 -14.32 20.55
N THR A 39 -0.20 -15.15 19.77
CA THR A 39 0.41 -16.24 19.00
C THR A 39 1.27 -15.69 17.86
N LEU A 40 0.78 -14.70 17.12
CA LEU A 40 1.52 -14.05 16.05
C LEU A 40 2.81 -13.42 16.57
N ARG A 41 2.72 -12.59 17.60
CA ARG A 41 3.87 -11.89 18.18
C ARG A 41 4.91 -12.88 18.73
N LYS A 42 4.47 -13.91 19.44
CA LYS A 42 5.35 -14.95 19.96
C LYS A 42 6.04 -15.77 18.86
N ASN A 43 5.33 -16.12 17.79
CA ASN A 43 5.95 -16.84 16.66
C ASN A 43 7.01 -15.98 15.98
N ILE A 44 6.75 -14.70 15.79
CA ILE A 44 7.71 -13.77 15.17
C ILE A 44 8.91 -13.52 16.10
N SER A 45 8.66 -13.20 17.39
CA SER A 45 9.71 -12.84 18.35
C SER A 45 10.61 -14.03 18.71
N ASP A 46 10.02 -15.22 18.95
CA ASP A 46 10.75 -16.38 19.45
C ASP A 46 11.26 -17.31 18.35
N LYS A 47 10.50 -17.46 17.26
CA LYS A 47 10.80 -18.42 16.20
C LYS A 47 11.22 -17.79 14.88
N GLY A 48 11.05 -16.46 14.74
CA GLY A 48 11.28 -15.76 13.46
C GLY A 48 10.34 -16.21 12.33
N VAL A 49 9.14 -16.71 12.66
CA VAL A 49 8.16 -17.23 11.69
C VAL A 49 6.99 -16.27 11.58
N ARG A 50 6.77 -15.74 10.39
CA ARG A 50 5.68 -14.82 10.05
C ARG A 50 4.37 -15.57 9.82
N ALA A 51 3.24 -14.85 9.85
CA ALA A 51 1.91 -15.44 9.65
C ALA A 51 1.74 -16.12 8.28
N ASP A 52 2.41 -15.63 7.26
CA ASP A 52 2.39 -16.18 5.90
C ASP A 52 3.58 -17.12 5.57
N GLY A 53 4.38 -17.44 6.58
CA GLY A 53 5.51 -18.38 6.46
C GLY A 53 6.80 -17.78 5.89
N ARG A 54 6.82 -16.49 5.51
CA ARG A 54 8.01 -15.79 5.02
C ARG A 54 9.06 -15.60 6.11
N LYS A 55 10.30 -15.37 5.70
CA LYS A 55 11.38 -14.85 6.55
C LYS A 55 11.12 -13.40 6.92
N LEU A 56 11.82 -12.90 7.93
CA LEU A 56 11.62 -11.54 8.45
C LEU A 56 11.93 -10.43 7.43
N ASP A 57 12.89 -10.66 6.55
CA ASP A 57 13.39 -9.76 5.51
C ASP A 57 12.85 -10.09 4.11
N GLU A 58 11.98 -11.07 3.99
CA GLU A 58 11.47 -11.55 2.70
C GLU A 58 10.31 -10.70 2.20
N ILE A 59 10.41 -10.27 0.93
CA ILE A 59 9.36 -9.53 0.21
C ILE A 59 8.43 -10.55 -0.48
N ARG A 60 7.13 -10.26 -0.50
CA ARG A 60 6.13 -11.06 -1.25
C ARG A 60 6.47 -11.08 -2.75
N PRO A 61 6.05 -12.11 -3.48
CA PRO A 61 6.22 -12.18 -4.94
C PRO A 61 5.71 -10.93 -5.63
N LEU A 62 6.50 -10.41 -6.57
CA LEU A 62 6.19 -9.21 -7.35
C LEU A 62 5.73 -9.58 -8.76
N TYR A 63 4.70 -8.89 -9.24
CA TYR A 63 4.29 -8.89 -10.64
C TYR A 63 4.10 -7.45 -11.10
N CYS A 64 4.64 -7.12 -12.26
CA CYS A 64 4.55 -5.80 -12.88
C CYS A 64 4.22 -5.92 -14.35
N GLU A 65 3.27 -5.12 -14.83
CA GLU A 65 2.91 -5.03 -16.24
C GLU A 65 2.64 -3.56 -16.59
N VAL A 66 3.08 -3.12 -17.76
CA VAL A 66 2.86 -1.76 -18.27
C VAL A 66 2.09 -1.80 -19.57
N GLY A 67 1.51 -0.66 -20.00
CA GLY A 67 0.74 -0.59 -21.23
C GLY A 67 -0.58 -1.37 -21.18
N VAL A 68 -1.13 -1.59 -19.97
CA VAL A 68 -2.32 -2.44 -19.75
C VAL A 68 -3.58 -1.86 -20.39
N LEU A 69 -3.70 -0.53 -20.41
CA LEU A 69 -4.86 0.18 -20.96
C LEU A 69 -4.48 0.89 -22.26
N PRO A 70 -5.12 0.56 -23.41
CA PRO A 70 -4.66 1.01 -24.73
C PRO A 70 -4.99 2.47 -25.06
N ARG A 71 -5.81 3.16 -24.25
CA ARG A 71 -6.33 4.51 -24.57
C ARG A 71 -5.95 5.58 -23.52
N VAL A 72 -4.96 5.30 -22.70
CA VAL A 72 -4.41 6.23 -21.71
C VAL A 72 -2.98 6.61 -22.11
N HIS A 73 -2.39 7.62 -21.47
CA HIS A 73 -1.01 8.01 -21.77
C HIS A 73 -0.01 7.02 -21.19
N GLY A 74 -0.28 6.48 -20.00
CA GLY A 74 0.49 5.39 -19.39
C GLY A 74 -0.34 4.64 -18.37
N SER A 75 -0.09 3.35 -18.24
CA SER A 75 -0.78 2.48 -17.29
C SER A 75 0.11 1.36 -16.81
N ALA A 76 -0.07 0.95 -15.55
CA ALA A 76 0.65 -0.18 -14.99
C ALA A 76 -0.20 -0.95 -13.98
N ILE A 77 0.00 -2.24 -13.93
CA ILE A 77 -0.36 -3.09 -12.79
C ILE A 77 0.91 -3.33 -11.99
N PHE A 78 0.83 -3.06 -10.71
CA PHE A 78 1.81 -3.47 -9.73
C PHE A 78 1.14 -4.38 -8.71
N GLN A 79 1.67 -5.57 -8.53
CA GLN A 79 1.17 -6.54 -7.56
C GLN A 79 2.31 -7.02 -6.67
N ARG A 80 2.04 -7.09 -5.37
CA ARG A 80 2.92 -7.65 -4.35
C ARG A 80 2.11 -8.58 -3.47
N GLY A 81 2.28 -9.89 -3.70
CA GLY A 81 1.41 -10.91 -3.12
C GLY A 81 -0.06 -10.65 -3.46
N GLN A 82 -0.89 -10.49 -2.46
CA GLN A 82 -2.32 -10.19 -2.61
C GLN A 82 -2.65 -8.69 -2.75
N THR A 83 -1.66 -7.80 -2.64
CA THR A 83 -1.89 -6.35 -2.85
C THR A 83 -1.65 -6.00 -4.30
N GLN A 84 -2.69 -5.48 -4.97
CA GLN A 84 -2.65 -5.11 -6.39
C GLN A 84 -3.16 -3.68 -6.59
N ALA A 85 -2.41 -2.88 -7.33
CA ALA A 85 -2.76 -1.53 -7.75
C ALA A 85 -2.72 -1.42 -9.28
N LEU A 86 -3.79 -0.91 -9.86
CA LEU A 86 -3.82 -0.42 -11.24
C LEU A 86 -3.54 1.09 -11.18
N THR A 87 -2.49 1.55 -11.83
CA THR A 87 -2.12 2.97 -11.88
C THR A 87 -2.22 3.50 -13.29
N VAL A 88 -2.82 4.67 -13.43
CA VAL A 88 -3.08 5.30 -14.72
C VAL A 88 -2.54 6.72 -14.70
N THR A 89 -1.69 7.04 -15.67
CA THR A 89 -1.12 8.38 -15.87
C THR A 89 -1.86 9.08 -17.02
N THR A 90 -2.26 10.32 -16.75
CA THR A 90 -2.85 11.24 -17.74
C THR A 90 -1.99 12.49 -17.82
N LEU A 91 -1.65 12.89 -19.02
CA LEU A 91 -0.92 14.12 -19.35
C LEU A 91 -1.90 15.15 -19.90
N GLY A 92 -1.73 16.40 -19.49
CA GLY A 92 -2.58 17.50 -19.92
C GLY A 92 -1.79 18.78 -20.19
N ALA A 93 -2.45 19.79 -20.76
CA ALA A 93 -1.85 21.12 -20.92
C ALA A 93 -1.45 21.69 -19.52
N PRO A 94 -0.40 22.52 -19.42
CA PRO A 94 0.01 23.14 -18.15
C PRO A 94 -1.14 23.87 -17.42
N SER A 95 -2.05 24.48 -18.16
CA SER A 95 -3.24 25.17 -17.63
C SER A 95 -4.23 24.24 -16.89
N LEU A 96 -4.09 22.91 -17.02
CA LEU A 96 -4.90 21.92 -16.31
C LEU A 96 -4.30 21.54 -14.94
N GLY A 97 -3.19 22.17 -14.55
CA GLY A 97 -2.67 22.05 -13.18
C GLY A 97 -3.69 22.54 -12.15
N GLN A 98 -3.63 21.99 -10.95
CA GLN A 98 -4.52 22.38 -9.86
C GLN A 98 -4.09 23.72 -9.27
N SER A 99 -4.96 24.73 -9.33
CA SER A 99 -4.74 25.99 -8.61
C SER A 99 -4.92 25.75 -7.11
N LEU A 100 -3.94 26.22 -6.33
CA LEU A 100 -3.95 26.16 -4.88
C LEU A 100 -3.87 27.60 -4.36
N GLU A 101 -4.88 28.00 -3.60
CA GLU A 101 -4.92 29.28 -2.89
C GLU A 101 -4.54 29.05 -1.43
N SER A 102 -3.58 29.79 -0.92
CA SER A 102 -3.14 29.75 0.46
C SER A 102 -2.90 31.16 1.00
N ALA A 103 -2.65 31.30 2.30
CA ALA A 103 -2.29 32.58 2.91
C ALA A 103 -0.96 33.16 2.35
N GLU A 104 -0.15 32.34 1.70
CA GLU A 104 1.13 32.73 1.08
C GLU A 104 0.96 33.14 -0.40
N GLY A 105 -0.24 33.00 -0.96
CA GLY A 105 -0.58 33.32 -2.35
C GLY A 105 -1.11 32.16 -3.16
N GLU A 106 -1.21 32.38 -4.47
CA GLU A 106 -1.64 31.38 -5.44
C GLU A 106 -0.45 30.60 -5.98
N SER A 107 -0.62 29.29 -6.10
CA SER A 107 0.34 28.38 -6.73
C SER A 107 -0.35 27.36 -7.62
N VAL A 108 0.36 26.77 -8.58
CA VAL A 108 -0.17 25.73 -9.45
C VAL A 108 0.55 24.42 -9.17
N LYS A 109 -0.23 23.45 -8.78
CA LYS A 109 0.23 22.09 -8.59
C LYS A 109 0.13 21.32 -9.89
N ARG A 110 1.27 21.06 -10.51
CA ARG A 110 1.38 20.41 -11.82
C ARG A 110 1.32 18.88 -11.75
N TYR A 111 1.84 18.29 -10.67
CA TYR A 111 1.78 16.84 -10.40
C TYR A 111 0.73 16.55 -9.34
N MET A 112 -0.20 15.66 -9.67
CA MET A 112 -1.32 15.27 -8.82
C MET A 112 -1.40 13.74 -8.73
N HIS A 113 -1.57 13.21 -7.53
CA HIS A 113 -1.80 11.79 -7.33
C HIS A 113 -3.11 11.55 -6.58
N HIS A 114 -4.05 10.87 -7.22
CA HIS A 114 -5.31 10.43 -6.64
C HIS A 114 -5.27 8.94 -6.35
N TYR A 115 -5.86 8.56 -5.23
CA TYR A 115 -5.85 7.19 -4.73
C TYR A 115 -7.28 6.78 -4.39
N ASN A 116 -7.72 5.65 -4.92
CA ASN A 116 -9.05 5.09 -4.69
C ASN A 116 -8.91 3.72 -4.01
N PHE A 117 -9.66 3.56 -2.91
CA PHE A 117 -9.68 2.34 -2.10
C PHE A 117 -11.12 1.86 -1.93
N PRO A 118 -11.72 1.25 -2.95
CA PRO A 118 -13.10 0.76 -2.88
C PRO A 118 -13.21 -0.40 -1.89
N PRO A 119 -14.40 -0.62 -1.29
CA PRO A 119 -14.61 -1.69 -0.31
C PRO A 119 -14.23 -3.08 -0.80
N PHE A 120 -14.43 -3.38 -2.08
CA PHE A 120 -14.09 -4.69 -2.66
C PHE A 120 -12.59 -5.01 -2.59
N SER A 121 -11.71 -4.00 -2.45
CA SER A 121 -10.27 -4.26 -2.34
C SER A 121 -9.88 -5.01 -1.08
N THR A 122 -10.72 -5.01 -0.06
CA THR A 122 -10.59 -5.83 1.16
C THR A 122 -11.64 -6.95 1.24
N GLY A 123 -12.39 -7.19 0.16
CA GLY A 123 -13.46 -8.18 0.14
C GLY A 123 -14.74 -7.74 0.85
N GLU A 124 -14.86 -6.46 1.19
CA GLU A 124 -16.01 -5.91 1.89
C GLU A 124 -17.07 -5.34 0.92
N THR A 125 -18.32 -5.28 1.39
CA THR A 125 -19.37 -4.50 0.75
C THR A 125 -19.45 -3.13 1.39
N GLY A 126 -19.71 -2.09 0.59
CA GLY A 126 -19.81 -0.75 1.13
C GLY A 126 -20.14 0.30 0.10
N ARG A 127 -20.46 1.51 0.58
CA ARG A 127 -20.77 2.64 -0.28
C ARG A 127 -19.50 3.21 -0.92
N VAL A 128 -19.51 3.33 -2.24
CA VAL A 128 -18.52 4.09 -3.01
C VAL A 128 -18.99 5.55 -3.09
N GLY A 129 -18.12 6.49 -2.78
CA GLY A 129 -18.47 7.92 -2.74
C GLY A 129 -17.23 8.81 -2.78
N ALA A 130 -17.30 9.99 -2.15
CA ALA A 130 -16.17 10.91 -2.05
C ALA A 130 -15.00 10.27 -1.30
N PRO A 131 -13.74 10.65 -1.63
CA PRO A 131 -12.54 10.13 -0.98
C PRO A 131 -12.59 10.33 0.54
N LYS A 132 -12.29 9.28 1.28
CA LYS A 132 -12.15 9.30 2.74
C LYS A 132 -10.74 9.75 3.14
N ARG A 133 -10.53 10.01 4.44
CA ARG A 133 -9.21 10.42 4.97
C ARG A 133 -8.06 9.47 4.62
N ARG A 134 -8.33 8.17 4.59
CA ARG A 134 -7.37 7.14 4.17
C ARG A 134 -6.91 7.37 2.74
N GLU A 135 -7.85 7.58 1.83
CA GLU A 135 -7.56 7.78 0.41
C GLU A 135 -6.77 9.06 0.17
N ILE A 136 -7.14 10.14 0.85
CA ILE A 136 -6.42 11.42 0.80
C ILE A 136 -4.98 11.24 1.33
N GLY A 137 -4.81 10.60 2.48
CA GLY A 137 -3.50 10.39 3.10
C GLY A 137 -2.58 9.48 2.30
N HIS A 138 -3.12 8.38 1.76
CA HIS A 138 -2.35 7.44 0.93
C HIS A 138 -1.97 8.07 -0.42
N GLY A 139 -2.86 8.84 -1.05
CA GLY A 139 -2.58 9.59 -2.25
C GLY A 139 -1.47 10.63 -2.02
N ALA A 140 -1.56 11.40 -0.93
CA ALA A 140 -0.55 12.39 -0.56
C ALA A 140 0.82 11.75 -0.26
N LEU A 141 0.85 10.56 0.35
CA LEU A 141 2.09 9.84 0.61
C LEU A 141 2.79 9.42 -0.69
N ALA A 142 2.06 8.80 -1.61
CA ALA A 142 2.60 8.40 -2.91
C ALA A 142 3.02 9.63 -3.75
N GLU A 143 2.25 10.71 -3.71
CA GLU A 143 2.59 11.96 -4.38
C GLU A 143 3.90 12.55 -3.88
N ARG A 144 4.08 12.64 -2.55
CA ARG A 144 5.32 13.16 -1.96
C ARG A 144 6.52 12.30 -2.28
N GLY A 145 6.36 10.98 -2.28
CA GLY A 145 7.42 10.06 -2.64
C GLY A 145 7.89 10.20 -4.09
N LEU A 146 7.04 10.64 -5.00
CA LEU A 146 7.36 10.80 -6.42
C LEU A 146 7.69 12.24 -6.82
N ALA A 147 7.20 13.24 -6.08
CA ALA A 147 7.39 14.65 -6.43
C ALA A 147 8.87 15.05 -6.68
N PRO A 148 9.86 14.57 -5.89
CA PRO A 148 11.26 14.93 -6.11
C PRO A 148 11.85 14.43 -7.42
N VAL A 149 11.28 13.39 -8.04
CA VAL A 149 11.76 12.79 -9.28
C VAL A 149 10.97 13.23 -10.52
N ILE A 150 9.90 13.99 -10.34
CA ILE A 150 9.13 14.57 -11.46
C ILE A 150 9.99 15.64 -12.14
N PRO A 151 10.15 15.60 -13.48
CA PRO A 151 10.95 16.56 -14.21
C PRO A 151 10.41 17.99 -14.07
N ALA A 152 11.30 18.98 -14.12
CA ALA A 152 10.92 20.38 -14.13
C ALA A 152 10.02 20.70 -15.34
N GLU A 153 9.18 21.74 -15.22
CA GLU A 153 8.27 22.16 -16.30
C GLU A 153 9.00 22.54 -17.58
N SER A 154 10.18 23.12 -17.47
CA SER A 154 11.04 23.45 -18.62
C SER A 154 11.52 22.25 -19.41
N VAL A 155 11.57 21.05 -18.79
CA VAL A 155 11.97 19.78 -19.41
C VAL A 155 10.75 19.02 -19.93
N PHE A 156 9.66 19.03 -19.17
CA PHE A 156 8.44 18.30 -19.49
C PHE A 156 7.21 19.17 -19.19
N PRO A 157 6.74 19.97 -20.16
CA PRO A 157 5.73 21.02 -19.95
C PRO A 157 4.30 20.49 -19.95
N TYR A 158 4.01 19.50 -19.11
CA TYR A 158 2.67 18.92 -18.95
C TYR A 158 2.20 18.96 -17.51
N ALA A 159 0.92 19.16 -17.31
CA ALA A 159 0.26 18.75 -16.08
C ALA A 159 0.14 17.23 -16.05
N ILE A 160 0.48 16.61 -14.93
CA ILE A 160 0.53 15.16 -14.77
C ILE A 160 -0.47 14.75 -13.69
N ARG A 161 -1.40 13.89 -14.02
CA ARG A 161 -2.32 13.28 -13.07
C ARG A 161 -2.15 11.77 -13.05
N VAL A 162 -1.81 11.23 -11.89
CA VAL A 162 -1.80 9.78 -11.66
C VAL A 162 -3.01 9.40 -10.81
N VAL A 163 -3.66 8.32 -11.18
CA VAL A 163 -4.74 7.71 -10.40
C VAL A 163 -4.35 6.28 -10.07
N SER A 164 -4.37 5.94 -8.78
CA SER A 164 -4.18 4.57 -8.30
C SER A 164 -5.51 3.97 -7.89
N GLU A 165 -5.91 2.91 -8.58
CA GLU A 165 -7.07 2.09 -8.24
C GLU A 165 -6.58 0.84 -7.51
N ILE A 166 -6.96 0.68 -6.25
CA ILE A 166 -6.57 -0.49 -5.47
C ILE A 166 -7.55 -1.62 -5.74
N MET A 167 -7.06 -2.63 -6.46
CA MET A 167 -7.87 -3.77 -6.90
C MET A 167 -7.98 -4.83 -5.80
N SER A 168 -6.92 -5.00 -5.01
CA SER A 168 -6.88 -5.89 -3.85
C SER A 168 -5.85 -5.39 -2.84
N SER A 169 -6.07 -5.62 -1.55
CA SER A 169 -5.17 -5.15 -0.49
C SER A 169 -5.02 -6.17 0.64
N ASN A 170 -3.78 -6.52 0.92
CA ASN A 170 -3.35 -7.19 2.14
C ASN A 170 -2.06 -6.51 2.67
N GLY A 171 -2.20 -5.27 3.12
CA GLY A 171 -1.12 -4.44 3.65
C GLY A 171 -0.38 -3.61 2.60
N SER A 172 -0.06 -2.39 3.00
CA SER A 172 0.80 -1.41 2.28
C SER A 172 0.42 -1.11 0.82
N SER A 173 -0.86 -0.86 0.58
CA SER A 173 -1.36 -0.44 -0.74
C SER A 173 -0.83 0.94 -1.19
N SER A 174 -0.48 1.85 -0.26
CA SER A 174 0.15 3.12 -0.59
C SER A 174 1.52 2.94 -1.25
N MET A 175 2.32 1.98 -0.77
CA MET A 175 3.62 1.69 -1.36
C MET A 175 3.47 0.93 -2.69
N ALA A 176 2.45 0.09 -2.83
CA ALA A 176 2.08 -0.48 -4.13
C ALA A 176 1.69 0.62 -5.13
N SER A 177 0.95 1.64 -4.69
CA SER A 177 0.63 2.82 -5.52
C SER A 177 1.88 3.58 -5.95
N THR A 178 2.84 3.79 -5.04
CA THR A 178 4.11 4.45 -5.36
C THR A 178 4.88 3.69 -6.45
N CYS A 179 5.03 2.38 -6.29
CA CYS A 179 5.69 1.53 -7.28
C CYS A 179 4.96 1.53 -8.63
N GLY A 180 3.65 1.31 -8.61
CA GLY A 180 2.83 1.31 -9.82
C GLY A 180 2.83 2.68 -10.53
N SER A 181 2.85 3.78 -9.77
CA SER A 181 2.91 5.13 -10.33
C SER A 181 4.24 5.40 -11.03
N THR A 182 5.36 4.93 -10.47
CA THR A 182 6.64 4.97 -11.16
C THR A 182 6.54 4.30 -12.54
N LEU A 183 5.96 3.09 -12.58
CA LEU A 183 5.80 2.33 -13.82
C LEU A 183 4.88 3.04 -14.82
N SER A 184 3.71 3.54 -14.39
CA SER A 184 2.76 4.22 -15.27
C SER A 184 3.27 5.58 -15.77
N LEU A 185 4.08 6.29 -14.98
CA LEU A 185 4.73 7.53 -15.40
C LEU A 185 5.79 7.25 -16.47
N MET A 186 6.59 6.21 -16.29
CA MET A 186 7.58 5.78 -17.29
C MET A 186 6.91 5.28 -18.57
N ASP A 187 5.81 4.53 -18.48
CA ASP A 187 5.00 4.08 -19.61
C ASP A 187 4.41 5.28 -20.38
N ALA A 188 4.01 6.35 -19.68
CA ALA A 188 3.56 7.60 -20.29
C ALA A 188 4.69 8.44 -20.92
N GLY A 189 5.94 7.99 -20.88
CA GLY A 189 7.09 8.72 -21.40
C GLY A 189 7.53 9.91 -20.54
N VAL A 190 7.13 9.99 -19.27
CA VAL A 190 7.62 11.03 -18.34
C VAL A 190 9.08 10.76 -18.02
N PRO A 191 10.03 11.67 -18.31
CA PRO A 191 11.45 11.47 -18.07
C PRO A 191 11.76 11.69 -16.57
N LEU A 192 11.41 10.71 -15.74
CA LEU A 192 11.71 10.75 -14.31
C LEU A 192 13.22 10.85 -14.08
N ILE A 193 13.64 11.62 -13.08
CA ILE A 193 15.05 11.74 -12.69
C ILE A 193 15.61 10.38 -12.29
N ALA A 194 14.84 9.60 -11.55
CA ALA A 194 15.15 8.21 -11.19
C ALA A 194 13.84 7.45 -10.87
N PRO A 195 13.81 6.11 -11.02
CA PRO A 195 12.68 5.32 -10.58
C PRO A 195 12.60 5.30 -9.04
N VAL A 196 11.40 5.41 -8.51
CA VAL A 196 11.09 5.33 -7.07
C VAL A 196 10.41 4.03 -6.77
N ALA A 197 10.83 3.36 -5.71
CA ALA A 197 10.13 2.22 -5.13
C ALA A 197 9.75 2.52 -3.68
N GLY A 198 8.69 1.88 -3.21
CA GLY A 198 8.21 2.05 -1.83
C GLY A 198 7.99 0.70 -1.15
N ILE A 199 8.27 0.65 0.15
CA ILE A 199 8.10 -0.53 1.00
C ILE A 199 7.61 -0.13 2.39
N SER A 200 6.97 -1.07 3.09
CA SER A 200 6.63 -0.94 4.51
C SER A 200 7.52 -1.84 5.36
N ILE A 201 7.89 -1.32 6.51
CA ILE A 201 8.67 -2.01 7.54
C ILE A 201 7.85 -2.00 8.82
N GLY A 202 7.65 -3.17 9.41
CA GLY A 202 7.01 -3.33 10.70
C GLY A 202 8.02 -3.52 11.82
N LEU A 203 7.55 -3.30 13.04
CA LEU A 203 8.29 -3.60 14.28
C LEU A 203 7.38 -4.41 15.19
N ILE A 204 7.95 -5.44 15.79
CA ILE A 204 7.35 -6.15 16.91
C ILE A 204 8.37 -6.13 18.06
N SER A 205 7.95 -5.67 19.23
CA SER A 205 8.76 -5.62 20.43
C SER A 205 8.16 -6.47 21.55
N GLU A 206 8.99 -7.28 22.19
CA GLU A 206 8.62 -8.11 23.34
C GLU A 206 9.69 -7.98 24.45
N GLY A 207 9.37 -7.20 25.47
CA GLY A 207 10.33 -6.81 26.49
C GLY A 207 11.49 -6.01 25.88
N ASP A 208 12.72 -6.50 26.07
CA ASP A 208 13.94 -5.87 25.52
C ASP A 208 14.28 -6.34 24.08
N LYS A 209 13.50 -7.27 23.52
CA LYS A 209 13.71 -7.77 22.16
C LYS A 209 12.85 -6.97 21.19
N TYR A 210 13.40 -6.70 20.00
CA TYR A 210 12.65 -6.16 18.88
C TYR A 210 13.00 -6.89 17.58
N VAL A 211 12.02 -7.00 16.72
CA VAL A 211 12.15 -7.65 15.40
C VAL A 211 11.60 -6.74 14.34
N LEU A 212 12.36 -6.52 13.27
CA LEU A 212 11.92 -5.78 12.10
C LEU A 212 11.37 -6.74 11.05
N LEU A 213 10.27 -6.35 10.42
CA LEU A 213 9.58 -7.10 9.38
C LEU A 213 9.59 -6.30 8.10
N THR A 214 10.13 -6.88 7.03
CA THR A 214 10.08 -6.25 5.70
C THR A 214 8.81 -6.64 4.98
N ASP A 215 8.13 -5.70 4.33
CA ASP A 215 6.91 -5.90 3.57
C ASP A 215 5.79 -6.55 4.41
N ILE A 216 5.28 -5.79 5.37
CA ILE A 216 4.24 -6.26 6.29
C ILE A 216 2.90 -6.50 5.59
N ILE A 217 2.19 -7.53 6.04
CA ILE A 217 0.80 -7.83 5.67
C ILE A 217 -0.17 -7.16 6.66
N GLY A 218 -1.47 -7.18 6.32
CA GLY A 218 -2.51 -6.53 7.14
C GLY A 218 -2.55 -6.98 8.60
N LEU A 219 -2.32 -8.27 8.89
CA LEU A 219 -2.24 -8.78 10.27
C LEU A 219 -1.05 -8.23 11.04
N GLU A 220 0.09 -8.08 10.39
CA GLU A 220 1.32 -7.55 10.98
C GLU A 220 1.24 -6.03 11.19
N ASP A 221 0.53 -5.32 10.30
CA ASP A 221 0.18 -3.90 10.45
C ASP A 221 -0.75 -3.70 11.66
N HIS A 222 -1.77 -4.55 11.80
CA HIS A 222 -2.77 -4.44 12.87
C HIS A 222 -2.21 -4.78 14.26
N TYR A 223 -1.37 -5.80 14.35
CA TYR A 223 -0.84 -6.31 15.61
C TYR A 223 0.62 -5.93 15.91
N GLY A 224 1.26 -5.19 15.02
CA GLY A 224 2.61 -4.67 15.21
C GLY A 224 2.66 -3.39 16.05
N ASP A 225 3.86 -3.01 16.45
CA ASP A 225 4.11 -1.80 17.24
C ASP A 225 4.47 -0.60 16.35
N MET A 226 4.81 -0.83 15.09
CA MET A 226 5.15 0.20 14.11
C MET A 226 4.80 -0.24 12.69
N ASP A 227 4.23 0.67 11.91
CA ASP A 227 4.15 0.61 10.45
C ASP A 227 4.91 1.81 9.87
N PHE A 228 6.13 1.56 9.42
CA PHE A 228 7.01 2.55 8.80
C PHE A 228 6.99 2.38 7.28
N LYS A 229 6.55 3.42 6.57
CA LYS A 229 6.51 3.43 5.11
C LYS A 229 7.59 4.34 4.56
N VAL A 230 8.39 3.83 3.65
CA VAL A 230 9.48 4.56 3.01
C VAL A 230 9.42 4.41 1.50
N ALA A 231 9.66 5.52 0.80
CA ALA A 231 9.86 5.55 -0.64
C ALA A 231 11.23 6.14 -0.95
N GLY A 232 11.84 5.69 -2.04
CA GLY A 232 13.16 6.18 -2.41
C GLY A 232 13.63 5.66 -3.77
N THR A 233 14.73 6.25 -4.20
CA THR A 233 15.54 5.80 -5.34
C THR A 233 16.71 4.97 -4.84
N LYS A 234 17.55 4.48 -5.74
CA LYS A 234 18.83 3.83 -5.36
C LYS A 234 19.80 4.75 -4.61
N ASP A 235 19.62 6.07 -4.73
CA ASP A 235 20.54 7.07 -4.20
C ASP A 235 20.07 7.68 -2.86
N GLY A 236 18.81 7.44 -2.46
CA GLY A 236 18.26 7.93 -1.18
C GLY A 236 16.76 7.93 -1.10
N VAL A 237 16.28 8.33 0.08
CA VAL A 237 14.84 8.48 0.39
C VAL A 237 14.30 9.74 -0.28
N THR A 238 13.07 9.64 -0.80
CA THR A 238 12.34 10.75 -1.47
C THR A 238 11.17 11.26 -0.64
#